data_385c10ffe4d69873ce52e202bef6e6a4
#
_entry.id   385c10ffe4d69873ce52e202bef6e6a4
#
_cell.length_a   1.000
_cell.length_b   1.000
_cell.length_c   1.000
_cell.angle_alpha   90.00
_cell.angle_beta   90.00
_cell.angle_gamma   90.00
#
_symmetry.space_group_name_H-M   'P 1'
#
loop_
_entity.id
_entity.type
_entity.pdbx_description
1 polymer ?
#
loop_
_entity_poly.entity_id
_entity_poly.type
_entity_poly.pdbx_seq_one_letter_code
_entity_poly.pdbx_strand_id
1 'polypeptide(L)'
;MQFVARGPDIPDVLLQEHEEGRVVFFCGAGISYPAGLPGFKGLVDQIYQRVGTTRSALEQDAYERSQFDATLDLLEHRLPGQRIAVRQKLAEVLKPKWHRKVRLIRTSHCWSWLAVATGPFAS
;
A
#
# COMPACT_ATOMS: atom_id res chain seq x y z
N MET A 1 -21.63 3.69 -17.22
CA MET A 1 -20.51 4.43 -17.86
C MET A 1 -19.20 3.72 -17.60
N GLN A 2 -18.32 3.54 -18.60
CA GLN A 2 -17.00 2.91 -18.44
C GLN A 2 -15.91 3.97 -18.57
N PHE A 3 -15.06 4.11 -17.58
CA PHE A 3 -13.93 5.05 -17.60
C PHE A 3 -12.67 4.48 -18.26
N VAL A 4 -12.58 3.14 -18.36
CA VAL A 4 -11.44 2.42 -18.92
C VAL A 4 -11.96 1.36 -19.89
N ALA A 5 -11.30 1.20 -21.03
CA ALA A 5 -11.62 0.13 -21.98
C ALA A 5 -11.59 -1.23 -21.26
N ARG A 6 -12.67 -1.98 -21.31
CA ARG A 6 -12.88 -3.24 -20.58
C ARG A 6 -12.94 -3.10 -19.04
N GLY A 7 -13.14 -1.89 -18.53
CA GLY A 7 -13.42 -1.66 -17.11
C GLY A 7 -14.85 -2.01 -16.73
N PRO A 8 -15.17 -2.01 -15.44
CA PRO A 8 -16.54 -2.19 -14.99
C PRO A 8 -17.43 -1.05 -15.49
N ASP A 9 -18.69 -1.37 -15.74
CA ASP A 9 -19.71 -0.35 -16.00
C ASP A 9 -20.14 0.27 -14.67
N ILE A 10 -19.95 1.57 -14.53
CA ILE A 10 -20.29 2.31 -13.31
C ILE A 10 -21.71 2.88 -13.50
N PRO A 11 -22.67 2.54 -12.61
CA PRO A 11 -24.01 3.11 -12.66
C PRO A 11 -24.00 4.64 -12.54
N ASP A 12 -24.80 5.32 -13.33
CA ASP A 12 -24.88 6.79 -13.32
C ASP A 12 -25.33 7.33 -11.95
N VAL A 13 -26.18 6.58 -11.23
CA VAL A 13 -26.57 6.91 -9.85
C VAL A 13 -25.37 6.97 -8.92
N LEU A 14 -24.40 6.06 -9.05
CA LEU A 14 -23.20 6.07 -8.22
C LEU A 14 -22.32 7.29 -8.50
N LEU A 15 -22.28 7.73 -9.76
CA LEU A 15 -21.57 8.95 -10.14
C LEU A 15 -22.22 10.18 -9.54
N GLN A 16 -23.56 10.28 -9.60
CA GLN A 16 -24.30 11.36 -8.99
C GLN A 16 -24.10 11.41 -7.46
N GLU A 17 -24.20 10.27 -6.77
CA GLU A 17 -23.97 10.17 -5.33
C GLU A 17 -22.54 10.58 -4.96
N HIS A 18 -21.56 10.25 -5.83
CA HIS A 18 -20.18 10.68 -5.64
C HIS A 18 -20.00 12.18 -5.79
N GLU A 19 -20.60 12.80 -6.81
CA GLU A 19 -20.56 14.26 -7.03
C GLU A 19 -21.20 15.02 -5.87
N GLU A 20 -22.23 14.45 -5.26
CA GLU A 20 -22.95 15.01 -4.10
C GLU A 20 -22.25 14.69 -2.75
N GLY A 21 -21.09 14.02 -2.78
CA GLY A 21 -20.28 13.70 -1.60
C GLY A 21 -20.90 12.63 -0.68
N ARG A 22 -21.84 11.81 -1.17
CA ARG A 22 -22.51 10.76 -0.40
C ARG A 22 -21.89 9.36 -0.54
N VAL A 23 -20.74 9.24 -1.24
CA VAL A 23 -20.06 7.97 -1.43
C VAL A 23 -18.86 7.85 -0.49
N VAL A 24 -18.77 6.73 0.23
CA VAL A 24 -17.59 6.36 1.03
C VAL A 24 -16.88 5.20 0.36
N PHE A 25 -15.58 5.37 0.12
CA PHE A 25 -14.73 4.34 -0.49
C PHE A 25 -14.04 3.51 0.58
N PHE A 26 -14.25 2.19 0.56
CA PHE A 26 -13.48 1.24 1.35
C PHE A 26 -12.37 0.63 0.50
N CYS A 27 -11.12 0.96 0.82
CA CYS A 27 -9.97 0.53 0.04
C CYS A 27 -9.13 -0.46 0.85
N GLY A 28 -8.97 -1.68 0.34
CA GLY A 28 -8.06 -2.66 0.90
C GLY A 28 -6.63 -2.48 0.37
N ALA A 29 -5.69 -3.29 0.90
CA ALA A 29 -4.27 -3.25 0.51
C ALA A 29 -4.02 -3.44 -1.00
N GLY A 30 -4.94 -4.08 -1.71
CA GLY A 30 -4.83 -4.30 -3.16
C GLY A 30 -4.76 -3.02 -4.00
N ILE A 31 -5.30 -1.90 -3.50
CA ILE A 31 -5.22 -0.60 -4.20
C ILE A 31 -3.77 -0.11 -4.33
N SER A 32 -2.86 -0.63 -3.52
CA SER A 32 -1.45 -0.23 -3.50
C SER A 32 -0.59 -0.94 -4.54
N TYR A 33 -1.07 -2.04 -5.15
CA TYR A 33 -0.32 -2.77 -6.18
C TYR A 33 0.06 -1.91 -7.39
N PRO A 34 -0.83 -1.08 -7.96
CA PRO A 34 -0.46 -0.21 -9.08
C PRO A 34 0.61 0.83 -8.74
N ALA A 35 0.78 1.16 -7.45
CA ALA A 35 1.85 2.03 -6.96
C ALA A 35 3.18 1.27 -6.71
N GLY A 36 3.24 -0.02 -7.09
CA GLY A 36 4.44 -0.85 -6.94
C GLY A 36 4.72 -1.30 -5.52
N LEU A 37 3.72 -1.22 -4.63
CA LEU A 37 3.85 -1.69 -3.26
C LEU A 37 3.59 -3.21 -3.19
N PRO A 38 4.36 -3.95 -2.38
CA PRO A 38 4.14 -5.38 -2.19
C PRO A 38 2.90 -5.65 -1.35
N GLY A 39 2.29 -6.82 -1.52
CA GLY A 39 1.32 -7.35 -0.55
C GLY A 39 2.02 -7.74 0.76
N PHE A 40 1.24 -8.04 1.81
CA PHE A 40 1.77 -8.32 3.15
C PHE A 40 2.83 -9.43 3.16
N LYS A 41 2.60 -10.55 2.47
CA LYS A 41 3.58 -11.62 2.35
C LYS A 41 4.90 -11.15 1.76
N GLY A 42 4.83 -10.46 0.60
CA GLY A 42 6.01 -9.91 -0.06
C GLY A 42 6.71 -8.83 0.75
N LEU A 43 5.97 -8.07 1.56
CA LEU A 43 6.51 -7.09 2.48
C LEU A 43 7.39 -7.76 3.54
N VAL A 44 6.86 -8.80 4.21
CA VAL A 44 7.62 -9.57 5.21
C VAL A 44 8.89 -10.16 4.59
N ASP A 45 8.79 -10.80 3.43
CA ASP A 45 9.94 -11.38 2.74
C ASP A 45 11.03 -10.34 2.45
N GLN A 46 10.65 -9.16 1.97
CA GLN A 46 11.60 -8.07 1.70
C GLN A 46 12.24 -7.51 2.98
N ILE A 47 11.51 -7.47 4.10
CA ILE A 47 12.07 -7.03 5.38
C ILE A 47 13.15 -7.99 5.86
N TYR A 48 12.88 -9.30 5.86
CA TYR A 48 13.86 -10.31 6.25
C TYR A 48 15.12 -10.26 5.38
N GLN A 49 14.96 -10.09 4.06
CA GLN A 49 16.09 -9.91 3.14
C GLN A 49 16.91 -8.66 3.46
N ARG A 50 16.27 -7.53 3.76
CA ARG A 50 16.96 -6.25 4.02
C ARG A 50 17.60 -6.19 5.40
N VAL A 51 17.04 -6.89 6.36
CA VAL A 51 17.64 -7.06 7.70
C VAL A 51 18.79 -8.09 7.67
N GLY A 52 18.81 -8.96 6.67
CA GLY A 52 19.85 -9.98 6.51
C GLY A 52 19.73 -11.12 7.51
N THR A 53 18.50 -11.47 7.90
CA THR A 53 18.26 -12.55 8.88
C THR A 53 17.27 -13.58 8.35
N THR A 54 17.35 -14.79 8.90
CA THR A 54 16.39 -15.87 8.62
C THR A 54 15.27 -15.87 9.68
N ARG A 55 14.14 -16.44 9.35
CA ARG A 55 13.04 -16.60 10.31
C ARG A 55 13.40 -17.64 11.38
N SER A 56 13.04 -17.35 12.62
CA SER A 56 13.05 -18.34 13.70
C SER A 56 11.88 -19.32 13.53
N ALA A 57 11.85 -20.40 14.29
CA ALA A 57 10.75 -21.37 14.23
C ALA A 57 9.39 -20.73 14.52
N LEU A 58 9.33 -19.84 15.53
CA LEU A 58 8.09 -19.12 15.89
C LEU A 58 7.66 -18.13 14.80
N GLU A 59 8.62 -17.39 14.22
CA GLU A 59 8.36 -16.46 13.13
C GLU A 59 7.88 -17.19 11.87
N GLN A 60 8.43 -18.37 11.60
CA GLN A 60 8.02 -19.21 10.47
C GLN A 60 6.61 -19.76 10.66
N ASP A 61 6.23 -20.22 11.86
CA ASP A 61 4.89 -20.69 12.18
C ASP A 61 3.86 -19.55 12.01
N ALA A 62 4.15 -18.37 12.54
CA ALA A 62 3.29 -17.19 12.34
C ALA A 62 3.14 -16.81 10.86
N TYR A 63 4.22 -16.87 10.09
CA TYR A 63 4.22 -16.59 8.66
C TYR A 63 3.35 -17.59 7.86
N GLU A 64 3.46 -18.88 8.16
CA GLU A 64 2.66 -19.94 7.52
C GLU A 64 1.17 -19.81 7.81
N ARG A 65 0.83 -19.29 9.00
CA ARG A 65 -0.55 -18.95 9.39
C ARG A 65 -1.02 -17.61 8.81
N SER A 66 -0.22 -16.96 7.96
CA SER A 66 -0.51 -15.65 7.39
C SER A 66 -0.66 -14.52 8.42
N GLN A 67 -0.07 -14.68 9.60
CA GLN A 67 -0.01 -13.69 10.67
C GLN A 67 1.22 -12.79 10.47
N PHE A 68 1.21 -11.99 9.41
CA PHE A 68 2.37 -11.23 8.95
C PHE A 68 2.78 -10.10 9.90
N ASP A 69 1.82 -9.49 10.60
CA ASP A 69 2.03 -8.52 11.67
C ASP A 69 2.74 -9.16 12.86
N ALA A 70 2.25 -10.32 13.34
CA ALA A 70 2.91 -11.07 14.40
C ALA A 70 4.32 -11.53 14.01
N THR A 71 4.54 -11.93 12.76
CA THR A 71 5.87 -12.29 12.25
C THR A 71 6.86 -11.13 12.37
N LEU A 72 6.45 -9.91 12.01
CA LEU A 72 7.29 -8.72 12.13
C LEU A 72 7.49 -8.28 13.58
N ASP A 73 6.48 -8.41 14.42
CA ASP A 73 6.57 -8.11 15.85
C ASP A 73 7.57 -9.04 16.55
N LEU A 74 7.51 -10.34 16.29
CA LEU A 74 8.48 -11.32 16.78
C LEU A 74 9.91 -10.98 16.33
N LEU A 75 10.08 -10.55 15.07
CA LEU A 75 11.37 -10.11 14.55
C LEU A 75 11.89 -8.88 15.30
N GLU A 76 11.04 -7.87 15.55
CA GLU A 76 11.41 -6.67 16.33
C GLU A 76 11.84 -7.03 17.75
N HIS A 77 11.17 -7.98 18.41
CA HIS A 77 11.52 -8.42 19.75
C HIS A 77 12.80 -9.26 19.80
N ARG A 78 13.05 -10.08 18.78
CA ARG A 78 14.27 -10.91 18.69
C ARG A 78 15.52 -10.08 18.45
N LEU A 79 15.42 -8.91 17.86
CA LEU A 79 16.54 -8.03 17.53
C LEU A 79 16.56 -6.78 18.44
N PRO A 80 16.93 -6.94 19.73
CA PRO A 80 16.96 -5.82 20.66
C PRO A 80 17.97 -4.77 20.18
N GLY A 81 17.54 -3.51 20.14
CA GLY A 81 18.33 -2.39 19.60
C GLY A 81 18.20 -2.17 18.09
N GLN A 82 17.63 -3.11 17.33
CA GLN A 82 17.40 -2.95 15.89
C GLN A 82 15.96 -2.61 15.50
N ARG A 83 15.08 -2.38 16.46
CA ARG A 83 13.69 -1.99 16.21
C ARG A 83 13.57 -0.80 15.26
N ILE A 84 14.41 0.21 15.45
CA ILE A 84 14.46 1.38 14.57
C ILE A 84 14.89 0.97 13.16
N ALA A 85 15.89 0.10 13.03
CA ALA A 85 16.35 -0.39 11.74
C ALA A 85 15.27 -1.19 10.99
N VAL A 86 14.54 -2.07 11.66
CA VAL A 86 13.40 -2.81 11.05
C VAL A 86 12.35 -1.83 10.54
N ARG A 87 11.98 -0.83 11.33
CA ARG A 87 10.98 0.20 10.94
C ARG A 87 11.46 1.10 9.81
N GLN A 88 12.74 1.44 9.78
CA GLN A 88 13.32 2.17 8.65
C GLN A 88 13.26 1.35 7.36
N LYS A 89 13.60 0.06 7.42
CA LYS A 89 13.48 -0.84 6.27
C LYS A 89 12.04 -1.02 5.82
N LEU A 90 11.10 -1.08 6.75
CA LEU A 90 9.68 -1.09 6.46
C LEU A 90 9.26 0.18 5.70
N ALA A 91 9.65 1.35 6.18
CA ALA A 91 9.35 2.62 5.52
C ALA A 91 9.97 2.70 4.12
N GLU A 92 11.19 2.18 3.92
CA GLU A 92 11.83 2.11 2.59
C GLU A 92 11.04 1.21 1.62
N VAL A 93 10.54 0.05 2.08
CA VAL A 93 9.76 -0.87 1.24
C VAL A 93 8.39 -0.29 0.89
N LEU A 94 7.77 0.43 1.83
CA LEU A 94 6.46 1.05 1.65
C LEU A 94 6.52 2.38 0.90
N LYS A 95 7.72 2.84 0.52
CA LYS A 95 7.84 4.06 -0.29
C LYS A 95 7.31 3.79 -1.70
N PRO A 96 6.23 4.47 -2.14
CA PRO A 96 5.63 4.22 -3.44
C PRO A 96 6.60 4.53 -4.58
N LYS A 97 6.68 3.62 -5.54
CA LYS A 97 7.45 3.81 -6.76
C LYS A 97 6.54 4.43 -7.82
N TRP A 98 6.43 5.75 -7.82
CA TRP A 98 5.66 6.45 -8.85
C TRP A 98 6.36 6.29 -10.20
N HIS A 99 5.90 5.34 -11.00
CA HIS A 99 6.25 5.32 -12.42
C HIS A 99 5.48 6.47 -13.10
N ARG A 100 6.19 7.40 -13.70
CA ARG A 100 5.68 8.60 -14.43
C ARG A 100 4.67 8.30 -15.55
N LYS A 101 4.19 7.08 -15.72
CA LYS A 101 3.25 6.65 -16.77
C LYS A 101 1.79 6.53 -16.34
N VAL A 102 1.41 6.97 -15.15
CA VAL A 102 0.00 7.19 -14.90
C VAL A 102 -0.37 8.48 -15.63
N ARG A 103 -0.79 8.35 -16.89
CA ARG A 103 -1.49 9.41 -17.62
C ARG A 103 -2.78 9.66 -16.84
N LEU A 104 -2.75 10.63 -15.95
CA LEU A 104 -3.95 11.18 -15.34
C LEU A 104 -4.87 11.63 -16.47
N ILE A 105 -5.96 10.91 -16.67
CA ILE A 105 -7.03 11.36 -17.54
C ILE A 105 -7.57 12.63 -16.90
N ARG A 106 -7.28 13.74 -17.55
CA ARG A 106 -7.66 15.08 -17.14
C ARG A 106 -9.16 15.23 -17.39
N THR A 107 -9.98 14.88 -16.42
CA THR A 107 -11.37 15.30 -16.39
C THR A 107 -11.47 16.50 -15.46
N SER A 108 -12.02 17.58 -15.96
CA SER A 108 -11.99 18.92 -15.39
C SER A 108 -12.68 19.11 -14.04
N HIS A 109 -13.23 18.08 -13.42
CA HIS A 109 -14.03 18.18 -12.21
C HIS A 109 -13.58 17.31 -11.01
N CYS A 110 -12.49 16.54 -11.12
CA CYS A 110 -12.03 15.65 -10.06
C CYS A 110 -10.75 16.13 -9.34
N TRP A 111 -10.48 17.44 -9.35
CA TRP A 111 -9.22 18.01 -8.85
C TRP A 111 -9.12 18.17 -7.33
N SER A 112 -10.22 18.15 -6.61
CA SER A 112 -10.15 18.41 -5.16
C SER A 112 -9.62 17.25 -4.31
N TRP A 113 -9.72 16.01 -4.79
CA TRP A 113 -9.32 14.83 -4.02
C TRP A 113 -7.92 14.31 -4.33
N LEU A 114 -7.39 14.56 -5.53
CA LEU A 114 -6.00 14.16 -5.87
C LEU A 114 -4.94 15.16 -5.39
N ALA A 115 -5.33 16.39 -5.09
CA ALA A 115 -4.42 17.41 -4.56
C ALA A 115 -3.88 17.11 -3.16
N VAL A 116 -4.53 16.22 -2.40
CA VAL A 116 -4.05 15.80 -1.07
C VAL A 116 -2.88 14.82 -1.14
N ALA A 117 -2.69 14.14 -2.28
CA ALA A 117 -1.61 13.17 -2.47
C ALA A 117 -0.33 13.78 -3.09
N THR A 118 -0.37 15.03 -3.55
CA THR A 118 0.76 15.68 -4.22
C THR A 118 1.26 16.94 -3.50
N GLY A 119 1.20 16.97 -2.18
CA GLY A 119 1.89 18.00 -1.38
C GLY A 119 3.39 17.93 -1.66
N PRO A 120 4.07 19.04 -1.93
CA PRO A 120 5.51 19.04 -2.11
C PRO A 120 6.15 18.77 -0.76
N PHE A 121 6.74 17.59 -0.58
CA PHE A 121 7.79 17.43 0.40
C PHE A 121 9.01 18.17 -0.14
N ALA A 122 9.13 19.43 0.22
CA ALA A 122 10.32 20.20 0.04
C ALA A 122 11.38 19.75 1.05
N SER A 123 12.55 19.47 0.53
CA SER A 123 13.92 19.43 1.10
C SER A 123 14.07 18.88 2.50
#